data_392508eb47cc40689137c96a205a2c96
#
_entry.id   392508eb47cc40689137c96a205a2c96
#
_cell.length_a   1.000
_cell.length_b   1.000
_cell.length_c   1.000
_cell.angle_alpha   90.00
_cell.angle_beta   90.00
_cell.angle_gamma   90.00
#
_symmetry.space_group_name_H-M   'P 1'
#
loop_
_entity.id
_entity.type
_entity.pdbx_description
1 polymer ?
#
loop_
_entity_poly.entity_id
_entity_poly.type
_entity_poly.pdbx_seq_one_letter_code
_entity_poly.pdbx_strand_id
1 'polypeptide(L)'
;MKTIASGPNFVYNLPNPRYDRGYMALRYIIGIDEVGRGALAGPVTVGVLALKAGTRFDPAVLKDLKLHLRDSKRLTPRERERWVSYLRKRDDIRFRVSSVAPKTIDRINISQAANLAATKAFKKLADREILKTKPLVFLDGGLYLRGDWGKKLRVRTIIKGDEKIDAIKLASIVAKVHRDRLMVHRHEKYPHYDFPKHKGYGTAHHMKKIKYHGLSEIHRKSFCRFMEV
;
A
#
# COMPACT_ATOMS: atom_id res chain seq x y z
N MET A 1 -27.90 13.23 14.47
CA MET A 1 -26.81 12.27 14.67
C MET A 1 -27.38 10.99 15.26
N LYS A 2 -27.59 9.95 14.46
CA LYS A 2 -28.01 8.64 14.94
C LYS A 2 -26.84 7.68 14.71
N THR A 3 -26.25 7.24 15.79
CA THR A 3 -25.24 6.19 15.87
C THR A 3 -25.83 4.91 15.31
N ILE A 4 -25.29 4.42 14.19
CA ILE A 4 -25.69 3.13 13.65
C ILE A 4 -24.86 2.08 14.37
N ALA A 5 -25.54 1.19 15.08
CA ALA A 5 -25.01 0.11 15.88
C ALA A 5 -24.03 -0.76 15.08
N SER A 6 -22.94 -1.09 15.74
CA SER A 6 -21.91 -2.03 15.32
C SER A 6 -22.45 -3.46 15.34
N GLY A 7 -22.96 -3.94 14.21
CA GLY A 7 -23.19 -5.37 13.97
C GLY A 7 -21.95 -6.01 13.32
N PRO A 8 -21.73 -7.32 13.46
CA PRO A 8 -20.49 -8.00 13.05
C PRO A 8 -20.35 -8.25 11.53
N ASN A 9 -21.06 -7.53 10.70
CA ASN A 9 -20.93 -7.61 9.24
C ASN A 9 -20.05 -6.46 8.77
N PHE A 10 -18.76 -6.71 8.57
CA PHE A 10 -17.89 -5.84 7.81
C PHE A 10 -18.39 -5.77 6.36
N VAL A 11 -19.40 -4.97 6.15
CA VAL A 11 -19.77 -4.46 4.85
C VAL A 11 -18.92 -3.22 4.65
N TYR A 12 -18.15 -3.18 3.57
CA TYR A 12 -17.35 -2.04 3.15
C TYR A 12 -17.91 -0.71 3.68
N ASN A 13 -17.08 0.12 4.33
CA ASN A 13 -17.35 1.55 4.42
C ASN A 13 -17.26 2.14 2.99
N LEU A 14 -18.18 1.71 2.14
CA LEU A 14 -18.43 2.36 0.87
C LEU A 14 -19.04 3.73 1.18
N PRO A 15 -18.70 4.77 0.44
CA PRO A 15 -19.44 6.01 0.49
C PRO A 15 -20.93 5.67 0.29
N ASN A 16 -21.77 6.18 1.19
CA ASN A 16 -23.18 5.90 1.40
C ASN A 16 -23.91 5.52 0.10
N PRO A 17 -24.55 4.32 -0.01
CA PRO A 17 -25.26 3.88 -1.21
C PRO A 17 -26.44 4.78 -1.63
N ARG A 18 -26.87 5.74 -0.76
CA ARG A 18 -27.88 6.75 -1.10
C ARG A 18 -27.44 7.74 -2.17
N TYR A 19 -26.12 7.89 -2.41
CA TYR A 19 -25.60 8.87 -3.38
C TYR A 19 -25.20 8.29 -4.71
N ASP A 20 -25.21 6.95 -4.88
CA ASP A 20 -24.73 6.38 -6.14
C ASP A 20 -25.46 5.07 -6.45
N ARG A 21 -26.65 5.16 -7.07
CA ARG A 21 -27.42 3.99 -7.58
C ARG A 21 -26.62 3.15 -8.59
N GLY A 22 -25.45 3.62 -9.03
CA GLY A 22 -24.55 2.92 -9.95
C GLY A 22 -23.59 1.91 -9.29
N TYR A 23 -23.51 1.80 -7.95
CA TYR A 23 -22.57 0.87 -7.27
C TYR A 23 -22.93 -0.61 -7.44
N MET A 24 -24.18 -0.95 -7.62
CA MET A 24 -24.65 -2.34 -7.75
C MET A 24 -24.14 -3.04 -9.01
N ALA A 25 -23.72 -2.28 -10.03
CA ALA A 25 -23.16 -2.81 -11.27
C ALA A 25 -21.63 -2.99 -11.26
N LEU A 26 -20.94 -2.56 -10.20
CA LEU A 26 -19.48 -2.63 -10.10
C LEU A 26 -19.04 -4.04 -9.73
N ARG A 27 -18.20 -4.67 -10.56
CA ARG A 27 -17.62 -5.99 -10.23
C ARG A 27 -16.40 -5.91 -9.35
N TYR A 28 -15.65 -4.78 -9.34
CA TYR A 28 -14.45 -4.61 -8.55
C TYR A 28 -14.33 -3.21 -7.94
N ILE A 29 -13.81 -3.19 -6.71
CA ILE A 29 -13.33 -2.00 -6.01
C ILE A 29 -11.83 -2.16 -5.85
N ILE A 30 -11.06 -1.15 -6.25
CA ILE A 30 -9.60 -1.19 -6.22
C ILE A 30 -9.10 -0.15 -5.23
N GLY A 31 -8.24 -0.57 -4.29
CA GLY A 31 -7.51 0.31 -3.38
C GLY A 31 -6.03 0.38 -3.75
N ILE A 32 -5.44 1.55 -3.60
CA ILE A 32 -4.02 1.81 -3.91
C ILE A 32 -3.40 2.62 -2.78
N ASP A 33 -2.27 2.14 -2.24
CA ASP A 33 -1.52 2.83 -1.20
C ASP A 33 -0.01 2.61 -1.35
N GLU A 34 0.79 3.56 -0.81
CA GLU A 34 2.24 3.50 -0.82
C GLU A 34 2.85 3.30 0.56
N VAL A 35 4.04 2.73 0.58
CA VAL A 35 4.89 2.60 1.76
C VAL A 35 6.33 2.98 1.44
N GLY A 36 7.02 3.53 2.44
CA GLY A 36 8.42 3.90 2.31
C GLY A 36 8.65 5.26 1.68
N ARG A 37 7.66 6.17 1.69
CA ARG A 37 7.79 7.53 1.15
C ARG A 37 8.90 8.32 1.86
N GLY A 38 8.91 8.38 3.19
CA GLY A 38 9.89 9.12 3.99
C GLY A 38 11.14 8.32 4.40
N ALA A 39 11.42 7.18 3.78
CA ALA A 39 12.60 6.39 4.13
C ALA A 39 13.88 6.95 3.49
N LEU A 40 14.99 6.92 4.22
CA LEU A 40 16.34 7.33 3.72
C LEU A 40 16.94 6.28 2.77
N ALA A 41 16.52 5.01 2.91
CA ALA A 41 17.04 3.91 2.09
C ALA A 41 15.92 2.99 1.60
N GLY A 42 16.18 2.33 0.49
CA GLY A 42 15.26 1.39 -0.15
C GLY A 42 14.21 2.06 -1.05
N PRO A 43 13.41 1.26 -1.75
CA PRO A 43 12.44 1.76 -2.71
C PRO A 43 11.23 2.39 -2.05
N VAL A 44 10.49 3.22 -2.80
CA VAL A 44 9.06 3.42 -2.57
C VAL A 44 8.30 2.26 -3.18
N THR A 45 7.33 1.73 -2.44
CA THR A 45 6.56 0.54 -2.83
C THR A 45 5.08 0.84 -2.78
N VAL A 46 4.36 0.47 -3.83
CA VAL A 46 2.91 0.65 -3.92
C VAL A 46 2.23 -0.70 -4.04
N GLY A 47 1.22 -0.91 -3.20
CA GLY A 47 0.28 -2.01 -3.30
C GLY A 47 -0.99 -1.57 -4.02
N VAL A 48 -1.51 -2.46 -4.84
CA VAL A 48 -2.83 -2.33 -5.47
C VAL A 48 -3.60 -3.60 -5.19
N LEU A 49 -4.83 -3.45 -4.69
CA LEU A 49 -5.67 -4.57 -4.33
C LEU A 49 -7.08 -4.37 -4.88
N ALA A 50 -7.60 -5.38 -5.57
CA ALA A 50 -8.96 -5.42 -6.09
C ALA A 50 -9.80 -6.38 -5.24
N LEU A 51 -10.95 -5.89 -4.79
CA LEU A 51 -12.00 -6.66 -4.15
C LEU A 51 -13.15 -6.84 -5.13
N LYS A 52 -13.60 -8.07 -5.34
CA LYS A 52 -14.81 -8.34 -6.11
C LYS A 52 -16.01 -7.77 -5.35
N ALA A 53 -16.99 -7.22 -6.04
CA ALA A 53 -18.19 -6.71 -5.40
C ALA A 53 -18.89 -7.85 -4.64
N GLY A 54 -19.28 -7.57 -3.39
CA GLY A 54 -19.86 -8.58 -2.50
C GLY A 54 -18.84 -9.43 -1.72
N THR A 55 -17.52 -9.20 -1.87
CA THR A 55 -16.51 -9.81 -0.99
C THR A 55 -16.86 -9.54 0.46
N ARG A 56 -16.90 -10.58 1.29
CA ARG A 56 -17.14 -10.50 2.73
C ARG A 56 -15.98 -11.14 3.47
N PHE A 57 -15.65 -10.57 4.61
CA PHE A 57 -14.72 -11.16 5.55
C PHE A 57 -15.53 -11.81 6.67
N ASP A 58 -15.50 -13.14 6.75
CA ASP A 58 -16.18 -13.89 7.79
C ASP A 58 -15.60 -13.53 9.16
N PRO A 59 -16.40 -12.99 10.10
CA PRO A 59 -15.93 -12.62 11.44
C PRO A 59 -15.38 -13.80 12.23
N ALA A 60 -15.93 -15.01 12.06
CA ALA A 60 -15.45 -16.21 12.74
C ALA A 60 -14.05 -16.59 12.26
N VAL A 61 -13.83 -16.59 10.93
CA VAL A 61 -12.52 -16.85 10.32
C VAL A 61 -11.50 -15.79 10.75
N LEU A 62 -11.90 -14.50 10.75
CA LEU A 62 -11.01 -13.43 11.20
C LEU A 62 -10.63 -13.57 12.67
N LYS A 63 -11.57 -13.97 13.53
CA LYS A 63 -11.34 -14.22 14.95
C LYS A 63 -10.36 -15.38 15.15
N ASP A 64 -10.58 -16.52 14.50
CA ASP A 64 -9.71 -17.70 14.58
C ASP A 64 -8.29 -17.40 14.12
N LEU A 65 -8.15 -16.64 13.03
CA LEU A 65 -6.86 -16.21 12.51
C LEU A 65 -6.27 -15.03 13.28
N LYS A 66 -6.96 -14.52 14.30
CA LYS A 66 -6.59 -13.31 15.06
C LYS A 66 -6.29 -12.14 14.14
N LEU A 67 -7.15 -11.94 13.12
CA LEU A 67 -7.04 -10.87 12.14
C LEU A 67 -8.00 -9.72 12.49
N HIS A 68 -7.46 -8.54 12.69
CA HIS A 68 -8.22 -7.31 12.85
C HIS A 68 -7.87 -6.37 11.70
N LEU A 69 -8.86 -5.92 10.94
CA LEU A 69 -8.62 -4.95 9.88
C LEU A 69 -8.44 -3.56 10.49
N ARG A 70 -7.20 -3.20 10.71
CA ARG A 70 -6.76 -1.90 11.23
C ARG A 70 -5.80 -1.24 10.25
N ASP A 71 -5.50 0.04 10.46
CA ASP A 71 -4.38 0.70 9.79
C ASP A 71 -3.11 -0.17 9.88
N SER A 72 -2.42 -0.33 8.77
CA SER A 72 -1.24 -1.19 8.64
C SER A 72 -0.13 -0.84 9.64
N LYS A 73 -0.06 0.41 10.09
CA LYS A 73 0.89 0.91 11.09
C LYS A 73 0.57 0.43 12.51
N ARG A 74 -0.71 0.11 12.78
CA ARG A 74 -1.18 -0.43 14.07
C ARG A 74 -1.10 -1.94 14.17
N LEU A 75 -0.80 -2.62 13.07
CA LEU A 75 -0.62 -4.07 13.03
C LEU A 75 0.85 -4.42 13.30
N THR A 76 1.08 -5.49 14.07
CA THR A 76 2.41 -6.08 14.20
C THR A 76 2.88 -6.69 12.86
N PRO A 77 4.19 -6.90 12.65
CA PRO A 77 4.68 -7.59 11.47
C PRO A 77 4.03 -8.96 11.24
N ARG A 78 3.82 -9.74 12.31
CA ARG A 78 3.18 -11.06 12.24
C ARG A 78 1.71 -10.98 11.83
N GLU A 79 0.97 -9.99 12.29
CA GLU A 79 -0.43 -9.78 11.89
C GLU A 79 -0.51 -9.40 10.41
N ARG A 80 0.36 -8.51 9.93
CA ARG A 80 0.43 -8.16 8.50
C ARG A 80 0.74 -9.37 7.62
N GLU A 81 1.67 -10.22 8.03
CA GLU A 81 2.01 -11.46 7.32
C GLU A 81 0.82 -12.42 7.25
N ARG A 82 0.08 -12.60 8.36
CA ARG A 82 -1.15 -13.41 8.39
C ARG A 82 -2.21 -12.85 7.44
N TRP A 83 -2.38 -11.51 7.41
CA TRP A 83 -3.28 -10.86 6.47
C TRP A 83 -2.91 -11.20 5.02
N VAL A 84 -1.65 -11.02 4.62
CA VAL A 84 -1.21 -11.34 3.26
C VAL A 84 -1.40 -12.82 2.92
N SER A 85 -1.14 -13.72 3.86
CA SER A 85 -1.36 -15.16 3.69
C SER A 85 -2.84 -15.48 3.50
N TYR A 86 -3.73 -14.84 4.26
CA TYR A 86 -5.18 -14.97 4.12
C TYR A 86 -5.67 -14.44 2.76
N LEU A 87 -5.24 -13.23 2.38
CA LEU A 87 -5.63 -12.60 1.11
C LEU A 87 -5.23 -13.43 -0.12
N ARG A 88 -4.08 -14.12 -0.07
CA ARG A 88 -3.58 -14.97 -1.16
C ARG A 88 -4.45 -16.20 -1.43
N LYS A 89 -5.19 -16.68 -0.43
CA LYS A 89 -6.07 -17.86 -0.53
C LYS A 89 -7.47 -17.51 -1.05
N ARG A 90 -7.76 -16.22 -1.29
CA ARG A 90 -9.06 -15.71 -1.69
C ARG A 90 -9.14 -15.52 -3.20
N ASP A 91 -10.13 -16.12 -3.86
CA ASP A 91 -10.36 -16.00 -5.30
C ASP A 91 -11.10 -14.70 -5.69
N ASP A 92 -11.78 -14.09 -4.71
CA ASP A 92 -12.48 -12.82 -4.88
C ASP A 92 -11.60 -11.60 -4.60
N ILE A 93 -10.31 -11.82 -4.28
CA ILE A 93 -9.32 -10.77 -4.00
C ILE A 93 -8.10 -10.98 -4.88
N ARG A 94 -7.68 -9.91 -5.55
CA ARG A 94 -6.43 -9.91 -6.34
C ARG A 94 -5.56 -8.74 -5.90
N PHE A 95 -4.25 -8.92 -5.81
CA PHE A 95 -3.35 -7.81 -5.51
C PHE A 95 -2.03 -7.92 -6.27
N ARG A 96 -1.41 -6.78 -6.48
CA ARG A 96 -0.08 -6.63 -7.09
C ARG A 96 0.69 -5.56 -6.36
N VAL A 97 2.00 -5.66 -6.45
CA VAL A 97 2.94 -4.69 -5.87
C VAL A 97 3.92 -4.24 -6.93
N SER A 98 4.32 -3.00 -6.85
CA SER A 98 5.43 -2.46 -7.64
C SER A 98 6.28 -1.53 -6.80
N SER A 99 7.58 -1.55 -7.06
CA SER A 99 8.54 -0.70 -6.35
C SER A 99 9.35 0.13 -7.35
N VAL A 100 9.77 1.32 -6.91
CA VAL A 100 10.68 2.19 -7.65
C VAL A 100 11.94 2.42 -6.81
N ALA A 101 13.09 2.14 -7.42
CA ALA A 101 14.40 2.13 -6.78
C ALA A 101 14.86 3.53 -6.34
N PRO A 102 15.77 3.62 -5.33
CA PRO A 102 16.34 4.88 -4.84
C PRO A 102 16.92 5.78 -5.93
N LYS A 103 17.73 5.24 -6.83
CA LYS A 103 18.31 5.97 -7.97
C LYS A 103 17.25 6.67 -8.85
N THR A 104 16.09 6.05 -9.02
CA THR A 104 14.98 6.67 -9.76
C THR A 104 14.29 7.73 -8.91
N ILE A 105 14.13 7.50 -7.60
CA ILE A 105 13.56 8.49 -6.67
C ILE A 105 14.39 9.78 -6.68
N ASP A 106 15.72 9.66 -6.60
CA ASP A 106 16.64 10.80 -6.66
C ASP A 106 16.52 11.58 -7.96
N ARG A 107 16.25 10.89 -9.09
CA ARG A 107 16.13 11.51 -10.41
C ARG A 107 14.81 12.23 -10.63
N ILE A 108 13.67 11.64 -10.22
CA ILE A 108 12.33 12.13 -10.57
C ILE A 108 11.51 12.63 -9.38
N ASN A 109 12.07 12.68 -8.19
CA ASN A 109 11.50 12.91 -6.87
C ASN A 109 10.55 11.82 -6.39
N ILE A 110 10.24 11.85 -5.06
CA ILE A 110 9.45 10.82 -4.40
C ILE A 110 7.99 10.78 -4.87
N SER A 111 7.37 11.92 -5.15
CA SER A 111 5.98 11.98 -5.58
C SER A 111 5.82 11.36 -6.97
N GLN A 112 6.70 11.70 -7.90
CA GLN A 112 6.70 11.12 -9.24
C GLN A 112 7.05 9.62 -9.22
N ALA A 113 7.96 9.20 -8.33
CA ALA A 113 8.33 7.81 -8.16
C ALA A 113 7.17 6.96 -7.58
N ALA A 114 6.45 7.49 -6.59
CA ALA A 114 5.26 6.83 -6.02
C ALA A 114 4.16 6.65 -7.08
N ASN A 115 3.88 7.71 -7.87
CA ASN A 115 2.90 7.65 -8.95
C ASN A 115 3.29 6.69 -10.08
N LEU A 116 4.60 6.61 -10.39
CA LEU A 116 5.13 5.62 -11.32
C LEU A 116 4.92 4.19 -10.78
N ALA A 117 5.21 3.95 -9.49
CA ALA A 117 4.98 2.67 -8.85
C ALA A 117 3.49 2.30 -8.84
N ALA A 118 2.60 3.26 -8.49
CA ALA A 118 1.15 3.08 -8.49
C ALA A 118 0.65 2.67 -9.88
N THR A 119 1.07 3.39 -10.91
CA THR A 119 0.68 3.08 -12.29
C THR A 119 1.19 1.71 -12.75
N LYS A 120 2.44 1.35 -12.40
CA LYS A 120 3.00 0.02 -12.72
C LYS A 120 2.25 -1.09 -11.99
N ALA A 121 1.95 -0.94 -10.70
CA ALA A 121 1.21 -1.91 -9.92
C ALA A 121 -0.23 -2.08 -10.45
N PHE A 122 -0.90 -0.95 -10.75
CA PHE A 122 -2.23 -0.94 -11.33
C PHE A 122 -2.28 -1.67 -12.67
N LYS A 123 -1.37 -1.37 -13.60
CA LYS A 123 -1.28 -2.07 -14.90
C LYS A 123 -1.07 -3.58 -14.77
N LYS A 124 -0.33 -4.03 -13.74
CA LYS A 124 -0.13 -5.47 -13.46
C LYS A 124 -1.41 -6.15 -12.93
N LEU A 125 -2.29 -5.39 -12.25
CA LEU A 125 -3.53 -5.90 -11.68
C LEU A 125 -4.69 -5.82 -12.66
N ALA A 126 -4.81 -4.70 -13.35
CA ALA A 126 -5.95 -4.32 -14.18
C ALA A 126 -5.89 -5.05 -15.54
N ASP A 127 -6.18 -6.34 -15.51
CA ASP A 127 -6.37 -7.15 -16.70
C ASP A 127 -7.68 -6.81 -17.45
N ARG A 128 -7.89 -7.48 -18.58
CA ARG A 128 -9.07 -7.23 -19.43
C ARG A 128 -10.40 -7.52 -18.71
N GLU A 129 -10.40 -8.50 -17.81
CA GLU A 129 -11.61 -8.88 -17.03
C GLU A 129 -11.98 -7.74 -16.07
N ILE A 130 -11.04 -7.28 -15.27
CA ILE A 130 -11.25 -6.18 -14.32
C ILE A 130 -11.65 -4.89 -15.05
N LEU A 131 -10.95 -4.53 -16.11
CA LEU A 131 -11.20 -3.27 -16.84
C LEU A 131 -12.57 -3.23 -17.52
N LYS A 132 -13.06 -4.35 -18.07
CA LYS A 132 -14.41 -4.45 -18.64
C LYS A 132 -15.51 -4.09 -17.65
N THR A 133 -15.28 -4.30 -16.36
CA THR A 133 -16.27 -4.00 -15.31
C THR A 133 -16.32 -2.53 -14.93
N LYS A 134 -15.44 -1.68 -15.48
CA LYS A 134 -15.28 -0.26 -15.10
C LYS A 134 -15.14 -0.08 -13.59
N PRO A 135 -14.10 -0.65 -12.96
CA PRO A 135 -13.94 -0.67 -11.50
C PRO A 135 -13.91 0.73 -10.92
N LEU A 136 -14.30 0.84 -9.65
CA LEU A 136 -14.08 2.04 -8.86
C LEU A 136 -12.69 1.96 -8.23
N VAL A 137 -11.85 2.97 -8.47
CA VAL A 137 -10.46 3.02 -8.02
C VAL A 137 -10.30 4.10 -6.96
N PHE A 138 -9.85 3.70 -5.79
CA PHE A 138 -9.50 4.60 -4.69
C PHE A 138 -7.99 4.63 -4.48
N LEU A 139 -7.42 5.83 -4.43
CA LEU A 139 -6.02 6.04 -4.10
C LEU A 139 -5.92 6.75 -2.74
N ASP A 140 -4.92 6.38 -1.94
CA ASP A 140 -4.57 7.19 -0.78
C ASP A 140 -3.99 8.54 -1.19
N GLY A 141 -4.14 9.54 -0.30
CA GLY A 141 -3.88 10.95 -0.58
C GLY A 141 -2.52 11.23 -1.22
N GLY A 142 -2.47 12.01 -2.26
CA GLY A 142 -1.25 12.38 -2.98
C GLY A 142 -0.81 11.42 -4.07
N LEU A 143 -1.47 10.25 -4.22
CA LEU A 143 -1.26 9.34 -5.34
C LEU A 143 -2.15 9.68 -6.54
N TYR A 144 -1.64 9.44 -7.74
CA TYR A 144 -2.42 9.42 -8.98
C TYR A 144 -1.89 8.37 -9.95
N LEU A 145 -2.75 7.94 -10.87
CA LEU A 145 -2.38 7.07 -11.98
C LEU A 145 -1.96 7.92 -13.19
N ARG A 146 -0.77 7.67 -13.72
CA ARG A 146 -0.27 8.35 -14.94
C ARG A 146 -1.01 7.86 -16.19
N GLY A 147 -1.35 8.78 -17.08
CA GLY A 147 -2.07 8.51 -18.32
C GLY A 147 -3.58 8.72 -18.17
N ASP A 148 -4.37 8.24 -19.13
CA ASP A 148 -5.79 8.55 -19.28
C ASP A 148 -6.75 7.74 -18.40
N TRP A 149 -6.25 7.15 -17.30
CA TRP A 149 -7.07 6.28 -16.45
C TRP A 149 -8.26 7.02 -15.83
N GLY A 150 -8.07 8.28 -15.43
CA GLY A 150 -9.15 9.11 -14.88
C GLY A 150 -10.28 9.41 -15.87
N LYS A 151 -10.00 9.36 -17.19
CA LYS A 151 -11.02 9.50 -18.23
C LYS A 151 -11.77 8.17 -18.50
N LYS A 152 -11.10 7.05 -18.28
CA LYS A 152 -11.61 5.71 -18.61
C LYS A 152 -12.31 5.02 -17.44
N LEU A 153 -11.91 5.36 -16.20
CA LEU A 153 -12.35 4.73 -14.97
C LEU A 153 -12.83 5.77 -13.95
N ARG A 154 -13.63 5.33 -13.00
CA ARG A 154 -14.01 6.14 -11.83
C ARG A 154 -12.87 6.12 -10.81
N VAL A 155 -11.97 7.12 -10.88
CA VAL A 155 -10.80 7.26 -9.99
C VAL A 155 -11.06 8.35 -8.97
N ARG A 156 -10.84 8.05 -7.68
CA ARG A 156 -10.99 9.00 -6.56
C ARG A 156 -9.78 8.94 -5.65
N THR A 157 -9.22 10.09 -5.30
CA THR A 157 -8.19 10.20 -4.27
C THR A 157 -8.83 10.55 -2.94
N ILE A 158 -8.49 9.81 -1.89
CA ILE A 158 -9.07 9.94 -0.55
C ILE A 158 -7.96 10.28 0.43
N ILE A 159 -8.06 11.45 1.07
CA ILE A 159 -7.12 11.84 2.13
C ILE A 159 -7.31 10.91 3.32
N LYS A 160 -6.22 10.28 3.80
CA LYS A 160 -6.21 9.24 4.81
C LYS A 160 -7.14 8.07 4.41
N GLY A 161 -6.99 7.62 3.18
CA GLY A 161 -7.81 6.55 2.63
C GLY A 161 -7.57 5.20 3.33
N ASP A 162 -6.36 4.98 3.84
CA ASP A 162 -5.98 3.82 4.65
C ASP A 162 -6.75 3.70 5.98
N GLU A 163 -7.31 4.80 6.48
CA GLU A 163 -8.21 4.80 7.64
C GLU A 163 -9.69 4.56 7.26
N LYS A 164 -10.09 4.93 6.05
CA LYS A 164 -11.50 5.06 5.63
C LYS A 164 -11.99 3.95 4.69
N ILE A 165 -11.12 3.45 3.82
CA ILE A 165 -11.47 2.53 2.73
C ILE A 165 -10.72 1.21 2.89
N ASP A 166 -11.44 0.13 3.12
CA ASP A 166 -10.83 -1.18 3.39
C ASP A 166 -9.95 -1.69 2.23
N ALA A 167 -10.30 -1.39 0.99
CA ALA A 167 -9.46 -1.74 -0.17
C ALA A 167 -8.10 -1.03 -0.12
N ILE A 168 -8.05 0.26 0.30
CA ILE A 168 -6.79 1.00 0.49
C ILE A 168 -6.02 0.43 1.68
N LYS A 169 -6.70 0.17 2.80
CA LYS A 169 -6.12 -0.42 4.00
C LYS A 169 -5.43 -1.75 3.73
N LEU A 170 -6.10 -2.64 2.98
CA LEU A 170 -5.53 -3.92 2.57
C LEU A 170 -4.37 -3.75 1.58
N ALA A 171 -4.44 -2.79 0.65
CA ALA A 171 -3.34 -2.46 -0.25
C ALA A 171 -2.11 -1.96 0.53
N SER A 172 -2.32 -1.15 1.58
CA SER A 172 -1.28 -0.71 2.52
C SER A 172 -0.58 -1.89 3.20
N ILE A 173 -1.36 -2.85 3.73
CA ILE A 173 -0.81 -4.05 4.38
C ILE A 173 0.06 -4.84 3.40
N VAL A 174 -0.42 -5.07 2.18
CA VAL A 174 0.32 -5.82 1.15
C VAL A 174 1.61 -5.10 0.76
N ALA A 175 1.55 -3.77 0.54
CA ALA A 175 2.73 -2.96 0.24
C ALA A 175 3.75 -3.02 1.38
N LYS A 176 3.28 -2.90 2.62
CA LYS A 176 4.12 -2.90 3.83
C LYS A 176 4.85 -4.22 4.02
N VAL A 177 4.15 -5.36 3.89
CA VAL A 177 4.78 -6.68 3.98
C VAL A 177 5.84 -6.86 2.91
N HIS A 178 5.51 -6.53 1.67
CA HIS A 178 6.45 -6.66 0.56
C HIS A 178 7.73 -5.83 0.79
N ARG A 179 7.58 -4.56 1.17
CA ARG A 179 8.71 -3.67 1.39
C ARG A 179 9.54 -4.08 2.61
N ASP A 180 8.89 -4.47 3.70
CA ASP A 180 9.60 -4.89 4.92
C ASP A 180 10.46 -6.14 4.65
N ARG A 181 9.93 -7.14 3.92
CA ARG A 181 10.69 -8.32 3.48
C ARG A 181 11.88 -7.94 2.60
N LEU A 182 11.66 -7.03 1.65
CA LEU A 182 12.73 -6.55 0.78
C LEU A 182 13.84 -5.87 1.59
N MET A 183 13.51 -5.05 2.58
CA MET A 183 14.51 -4.39 3.42
C MET A 183 15.24 -5.37 4.36
N VAL A 184 14.57 -6.43 4.81
CA VAL A 184 15.23 -7.53 5.54
C VAL A 184 16.23 -8.26 4.64
N HIS A 185 15.84 -8.61 3.42
CA HIS A 185 16.75 -9.26 2.46
C HIS A 185 17.93 -8.37 2.07
N ARG A 186 17.73 -7.03 1.97
CA ARG A 186 18.82 -6.09 1.72
C ARG A 186 19.87 -6.04 2.83
N HIS A 187 19.52 -6.44 4.04
CA HIS A 187 20.48 -6.55 5.15
C HIS A 187 21.60 -7.54 4.88
N GLU A 188 21.34 -8.60 4.13
CA GLU A 188 22.36 -9.60 3.76
C GLU A 188 23.52 -8.95 2.99
N LYS A 189 23.21 -8.02 2.08
CA LYS A 189 24.22 -7.27 1.30
C LYS A 189 24.79 -6.08 2.07
N TYR A 190 24.02 -5.50 3.01
CA TYR A 190 24.39 -4.28 3.76
C TYR A 190 24.22 -4.46 5.26
N PRO A 191 24.93 -5.41 5.91
CA PRO A 191 24.70 -5.77 7.31
C PRO A 191 24.96 -4.64 8.29
N HIS A 192 25.87 -3.72 7.94
CA HIS A 192 26.29 -2.61 8.82
C HIS A 192 25.17 -1.61 9.13
N TYR A 193 24.10 -1.53 8.30
CA TYR A 193 23.02 -0.55 8.48
C TYR A 193 21.87 -1.04 9.34
N ASP A 194 21.78 -2.34 9.69
CA ASP A 194 20.70 -2.89 10.52
C ASP A 194 19.29 -2.67 9.95
N PHE A 195 19.08 -2.77 8.64
CA PHE A 195 17.80 -2.55 7.99
C PHE A 195 16.61 -3.34 8.57
N PRO A 196 16.78 -4.55 9.16
CA PRO A 196 15.69 -5.24 9.84
C PRO A 196 15.06 -4.47 11.00
N LYS A 197 15.80 -3.56 11.65
CA LYS A 197 15.30 -2.78 12.79
C LYS A 197 14.40 -1.63 12.35
N HIS A 198 14.81 -0.88 11.35
CA HIS A 198 14.17 0.39 10.96
C HIS A 198 13.68 0.44 9.50
N LYS A 199 13.86 -0.62 8.71
CA LYS A 199 13.39 -0.74 7.32
C LYS A 199 13.80 0.44 6.41
N GLY A 200 14.95 1.08 6.73
CA GLY A 200 15.49 2.22 5.99
C GLY A 200 14.93 3.58 6.37
N TYR A 201 14.08 3.69 7.38
CA TYR A 201 13.61 4.98 7.90
C TYR A 201 14.69 5.69 8.71
N GLY A 202 14.62 7.02 8.76
CA GLY A 202 15.61 7.89 9.41
C GLY A 202 15.56 7.89 10.94
N THR A 203 15.68 6.73 11.56
CA THR A 203 15.83 6.62 13.02
C THR A 203 17.23 7.10 13.44
N ALA A 204 17.40 7.50 14.70
CA ALA A 204 18.70 7.88 15.24
C ALA A 204 19.76 6.79 15.01
N HIS A 205 19.35 5.50 15.17
CA HIS A 205 20.22 4.36 14.89
C HIS A 205 20.68 4.33 13.42
N HIS A 206 19.76 4.49 12.47
CA HIS A 206 20.09 4.49 11.04
C HIS A 206 20.98 5.66 10.67
N MET A 207 20.67 6.86 11.15
CA MET A 207 21.50 8.06 10.91
C MET A 207 22.91 7.90 11.48
N LYS A 208 23.07 7.31 12.67
CA LYS A 208 24.38 6.98 13.24
C LYS A 208 25.16 6.03 12.34
N LYS A 209 24.49 4.99 11.80
CA LYS A 209 25.12 4.04 10.86
C LYS A 209 25.53 4.70 9.55
N ILE A 210 24.72 5.60 9.02
CA ILE A 210 25.04 6.38 7.81
C ILE A 210 26.26 7.28 8.08
N LYS A 211 26.31 7.99 9.21
CA LYS A 211 27.44 8.84 9.56
C LYS A 211 28.76 8.05 9.67
N TYR A 212 28.68 6.82 10.17
CA TYR A 212 29.87 5.99 10.35
C TYR A 212 30.35 5.28 9.09
N HIS A 213 29.42 4.72 8.28
CA HIS A 213 29.71 3.88 7.12
C HIS A 213 29.52 4.58 5.76
N GLY A 214 29.07 5.84 5.75
CA GLY A 214 28.67 6.53 4.52
C GLY A 214 27.35 6.06 3.96
N LEU A 215 27.05 6.46 2.72
CA LEU A 215 25.85 6.04 2.00
C LEU A 215 26.13 4.79 1.16
N SER A 216 25.26 3.79 1.24
CA SER A 216 25.28 2.67 0.29
C SER A 216 24.46 3.01 -0.97
N GLU A 217 24.55 2.16 -2.01
CA GLU A 217 23.83 2.35 -3.28
C GLU A 217 22.29 2.31 -3.15
N ILE A 218 21.75 1.82 -2.02
CA ILE A 218 20.31 1.81 -1.77
C ILE A 218 19.82 2.99 -0.95
N HIS A 219 20.72 3.90 -0.52
CA HIS A 219 20.29 5.16 0.08
C HIS A 219 19.81 6.15 -0.98
N ARG A 220 18.87 6.99 -0.57
CA ARG A 220 18.35 8.08 -1.39
C ARG A 220 19.20 9.32 -1.13
N LYS A 221 20.10 9.62 -2.03
CA LYS A 221 21.04 10.76 -1.87
C LYS A 221 20.29 12.07 -1.62
N SER A 222 19.21 12.31 -2.35
CA SER A 222 18.37 13.50 -2.20
C SER A 222 17.70 13.63 -0.81
N PHE A 223 17.62 12.53 -0.03
CA PHE A 223 17.06 12.50 1.33
C PHE A 223 18.13 12.60 2.42
N CYS A 224 19.41 12.43 2.06
CA CYS A 224 20.52 12.34 2.97
C CYS A 224 21.45 13.56 2.91
N ARG A 225 20.95 14.75 2.53
CA ARG A 225 21.74 16.00 2.41
C ARG A 225 22.39 16.44 3.73
N PHE A 226 21.90 15.96 4.87
CA PHE A 226 22.54 16.18 6.18
C PHE A 226 23.94 15.55 6.31
N MET A 227 24.38 14.79 5.29
CA MET A 227 25.72 14.24 5.20
C MET A 227 26.71 15.17 4.46
N GLU A 228 26.20 16.24 3.83
CA GLU A 228 26.98 17.19 3.04
C GLU A 228 27.46 18.39 3.89
N VAL A 229 27.23 18.34 5.23
CA VAL A 229 27.59 19.40 6.19
C VAL A 229 28.83 19.01 7.01
#